data_bd4583915792bf6a4a56564c92475496
#
_entry.id   bd4583915792bf6a4a56564c92475496
#
_cell.length_a   1.000
_cell.length_b   1.000
_cell.length_c   1.000
_cell.angle_alpha   90.00
_cell.angle_beta   90.00
_cell.angle_gamma   90.00
#
_symmetry.space_group_name_H-M   'P 1'
#
loop_
_entity.id
_entity.type
_entity.pdbx_description
1 polymer ?
#
loop_
_entity_poly.entity_id
_entity_poly.type
_entity_poly.pdbx_seq_one_letter_code
_entity_poly.pdbx_strand_id
1 'polypeptide(L)'
;MTALFLFDIKRFFKRWNTWVLLILIVALGVVIGKDAHFTISESVYQNSPYQISFITALFSLSAILFSTIFVAQHANKELDNNFQQIFFSTPIRKNQFIAARFASLLTISFLPTLLFTGSFLLGHSLSATNLRKEHVSLLYYIQPVLLFTFINTLFITAVLSFAGWVSKNKLI
;
A
#
# COMPACT_ATOMS: atom_id res chain seq x y z
N MET A 1 22.99 1.76 0.06
CA MET A 1 21.66 1.15 0.00
C MET A 1 20.63 1.95 0.79
N THR A 2 20.84 2.20 2.07
CA THR A 2 19.95 2.97 2.94
C THR A 2 19.69 4.41 2.49
N ALA A 3 20.70 5.09 1.95
CA ALA A 3 20.55 6.47 1.48
C ALA A 3 19.55 6.61 0.30
N LEU A 4 19.59 5.68 -0.66
CA LEU A 4 18.66 5.66 -1.80
C LEU A 4 17.22 5.37 -1.33
N PHE A 5 17.05 4.38 -0.47
CA PHE A 5 15.77 4.03 0.11
C PHE A 5 15.15 5.23 0.85
N LEU A 6 15.93 5.89 1.73
CA LEU A 6 15.47 7.06 2.47
C LEU A 6 15.15 8.26 1.55
N PHE A 7 15.92 8.42 0.47
CA PHE A 7 15.67 9.47 -0.51
C PHE A 7 14.31 9.30 -1.18
N ASP A 8 13.99 8.08 -1.62
CA ASP A 8 12.70 7.79 -2.26
C ASP A 8 11.54 8.01 -1.31
N ILE A 9 11.66 7.55 -0.06
CA ILE A 9 10.64 7.76 0.96
C ILE A 9 10.46 9.24 1.28
N LYS A 10 11.55 9.99 1.49
CA LYS A 10 11.45 11.44 1.72
C LYS A 10 10.80 12.16 0.55
N ARG A 11 11.13 11.79 -0.68
CA ARG A 11 10.53 12.36 -1.89
C ARG A 11 9.03 12.07 -1.97
N PHE A 12 8.59 10.88 -1.55
CA PHE A 12 7.18 10.51 -1.47
C PHE A 12 6.42 11.42 -0.50
N PHE A 13 6.91 11.58 0.71
CA PHE A 13 6.27 12.40 1.74
C PHE A 13 6.38 13.91 1.49
N LYS A 14 7.31 14.36 0.66
CA LYS A 14 7.43 15.79 0.30
C LYS A 14 6.30 16.28 -0.61
N ARG A 15 5.55 15.40 -1.26
CA ARG A 15 4.48 15.76 -2.19
C ARG A 15 3.17 16.00 -1.45
N TRP A 16 2.57 17.15 -1.68
CA TRP A 16 1.26 17.48 -1.11
C TRP A 16 0.18 16.46 -1.49
N ASN A 17 0.14 16.03 -2.76
CA ASN A 17 -0.82 15.04 -3.25
C ASN A 17 -0.77 13.71 -2.49
N THR A 18 0.39 13.33 -1.96
CA THR A 18 0.54 12.13 -1.14
C THR A 18 -0.24 12.24 0.17
N TRP A 19 -0.15 13.38 0.83
CA TRP A 19 -0.86 13.63 2.08
C TRP A 19 -2.37 13.63 1.89
N VAL A 20 -2.86 14.30 0.84
CA VAL A 20 -4.30 14.29 0.50
C VAL A 20 -4.79 12.86 0.30
N LEU A 21 -4.04 12.05 -0.44
CA LEU A 21 -4.40 10.66 -0.70
C LEU A 21 -4.38 9.81 0.58
N LEU A 22 -3.36 9.96 1.43
CA LEU A 22 -3.27 9.23 2.70
C LEU A 22 -4.41 9.61 3.65
N ILE A 23 -4.75 10.90 3.75
CA ILE A 23 -5.88 11.38 4.57
C ILE A 23 -7.20 10.80 4.06
N LEU A 24 -7.40 10.77 2.74
CA LEU A 24 -8.59 10.19 2.13
C LEU A 24 -8.71 8.69 2.44
N ILE A 25 -7.61 7.95 2.40
CA ILE A 25 -7.58 6.51 2.74
C ILE A 25 -7.94 6.30 4.21
N VAL A 26 -7.38 7.11 5.10
CA VAL A 26 -7.68 7.05 6.54
C VAL A 26 -9.16 7.37 6.79
N ALA A 27 -9.68 8.41 6.15
CA ALA A 27 -11.10 8.76 6.26
C ALA A 27 -12.02 7.64 5.76
N LEU A 28 -11.71 7.06 4.59
CA LEU A 28 -12.44 5.90 4.06
C LEU A 28 -12.40 4.70 5.02
N GLY A 29 -11.23 4.39 5.58
CA GLY A 29 -11.10 3.29 6.54
C GLY A 29 -11.98 3.49 7.77
N VAL A 30 -12.01 4.70 8.34
CA VAL A 30 -12.86 5.02 9.49
C VAL A 30 -14.34 4.93 9.13
N VAL A 31 -14.76 5.49 7.99
CA VAL A 31 -16.17 5.46 7.54
C VAL A 31 -16.62 4.02 7.30
N ILE A 32 -15.82 3.24 6.57
CA ILE A 32 -16.14 1.84 6.29
C ILE A 32 -16.19 1.03 7.61
N GLY A 33 -15.24 1.27 8.52
CA GLY A 33 -15.23 0.59 9.82
C GLY A 33 -16.43 0.95 10.71
N LYS A 34 -16.96 2.17 10.60
CA LYS A 34 -18.06 2.66 11.40
C LYS A 34 -19.43 2.25 10.84
N ASP A 35 -19.65 2.43 9.55
CA ASP A 35 -20.98 2.43 8.93
C ASP A 35 -21.19 1.30 7.91
N ALA A 36 -20.15 0.59 7.48
CA ALA A 36 -20.29 -0.44 6.45
C ALA A 36 -20.92 -1.71 7.03
N HIS A 37 -22.19 -1.85 6.79
CA HIS A 37 -22.95 -3.06 7.05
C HIS A 37 -22.93 -3.96 5.80
N PHE A 38 -21.80 -4.60 5.53
CA PHE A 38 -21.79 -5.69 4.55
C PHE A 38 -22.41 -6.93 5.19
N THR A 39 -23.70 -6.83 5.52
CA THR A 39 -24.43 -7.94 6.15
C THR A 39 -24.69 -9.03 5.13
N ILE A 40 -23.93 -10.10 5.25
CA ILE A 40 -24.22 -11.37 4.56
C ILE A 40 -25.41 -12.06 5.26
N SER A 41 -25.60 -11.83 6.56
CA SER A 41 -26.68 -12.34 7.38
C SER A 41 -26.75 -11.58 8.71
N GLU A 42 -27.95 -11.37 9.25
CA GLU A 42 -28.17 -10.76 10.58
C GLU A 42 -27.53 -11.56 11.73
N SER A 43 -27.15 -12.83 11.48
CA SER A 43 -26.51 -13.71 12.45
C SER A 43 -24.99 -13.49 12.57
N VAL A 44 -24.36 -12.74 11.68
CA VAL A 44 -22.90 -12.54 11.64
C VAL A 44 -22.52 -11.27 12.40
N TYR A 45 -21.54 -11.37 13.29
CA TYR A 45 -20.98 -10.21 13.97
C TYR A 45 -20.29 -9.27 12.96
N GLN A 46 -20.49 -7.97 13.16
CA GLN A 46 -19.91 -6.93 12.28
C GLN A 46 -18.37 -6.98 12.24
N ASN A 47 -17.76 -7.35 13.36
CA ASN A 47 -16.31 -7.50 13.49
C ASN A 47 -15.85 -8.96 13.41
N SER A 48 -16.60 -9.80 12.69
CA SER A 48 -16.19 -11.20 12.48
C SER A 48 -14.87 -11.27 11.68
N PRO A 49 -14.01 -12.26 11.97
CA PRO A 49 -12.75 -12.45 11.23
C PRO A 49 -12.95 -12.56 9.73
N TYR A 50 -14.06 -13.17 9.32
CA TYR A 50 -14.44 -13.29 7.91
C TYR A 50 -14.65 -11.92 7.25
N GLN A 51 -15.45 -11.05 7.89
CA GLN A 51 -15.77 -9.74 7.33
C GLN A 51 -14.55 -8.83 7.28
N ILE A 52 -13.73 -8.84 8.32
CA ILE A 52 -12.45 -8.11 8.37
C ILE A 52 -11.54 -8.59 7.24
N SER A 53 -11.40 -9.91 7.08
CA SER A 53 -10.57 -10.50 6.03
C SER A 53 -11.08 -10.17 4.63
N PHE A 54 -12.38 -10.20 4.42
CA PHE A 54 -13.01 -9.87 3.14
C PHE A 54 -12.75 -8.41 2.74
N ILE A 55 -13.01 -7.46 3.64
CA ILE A 55 -12.78 -6.04 3.39
C ILE A 55 -11.30 -5.74 3.18
N THR A 56 -10.42 -6.34 4.00
CA THR A 56 -8.98 -6.18 3.85
C THR A 56 -8.47 -6.75 2.53
N ALA A 57 -8.99 -7.90 2.10
CA ALA A 57 -8.66 -8.51 0.80
C ALA A 57 -9.12 -7.64 -0.37
N LEU A 58 -10.36 -7.12 -0.33
CA LEU A 58 -10.86 -6.19 -1.34
C LEU A 58 -9.99 -4.93 -1.42
N PHE A 59 -9.67 -4.35 -0.28
CA PHE A 59 -8.85 -3.15 -0.26
C PHE A 59 -7.40 -3.42 -0.69
N SER A 60 -6.89 -4.63 -0.51
CA SER A 60 -5.56 -5.01 -0.99
C SER A 60 -5.42 -4.89 -2.51
N LEU A 61 -6.53 -5.03 -3.26
CA LEU A 61 -6.53 -4.81 -4.71
C LEU A 61 -6.23 -3.36 -5.08
N SER A 62 -6.54 -2.39 -4.22
CA SER A 62 -6.18 -0.99 -4.43
C SER A 62 -4.66 -0.77 -4.45
N ALA A 63 -3.87 -1.68 -3.86
CA ALA A 63 -2.42 -1.66 -3.94
C ALA A 63 -1.91 -1.71 -5.39
N ILE A 64 -2.67 -2.29 -6.32
CA ILE A 64 -2.36 -2.28 -7.76
C ILE A 64 -2.30 -0.84 -8.26
N LEU A 65 -3.32 -0.04 -7.96
CA LEU A 65 -3.40 1.36 -8.40
C LEU A 65 -2.24 2.18 -7.81
N PHE A 66 -1.98 2.03 -6.52
CA PHE A 66 -0.89 2.75 -5.86
C PHE A 66 0.47 2.35 -6.44
N SER A 67 0.73 1.06 -6.58
CA SER A 67 1.98 0.56 -7.16
C SER A 67 2.18 1.05 -8.57
N THR A 68 1.14 1.03 -9.41
CA THR A 68 1.20 1.48 -10.80
C THR A 68 1.52 2.98 -10.89
N ILE A 69 0.84 3.81 -10.10
CA ILE A 69 1.10 5.26 -10.06
C ILE A 69 2.54 5.55 -9.64
N PHE A 70 3.05 4.82 -8.65
CA PHE A 70 4.40 5.05 -8.15
C PHE A 70 5.47 4.55 -9.11
N VAL A 71 5.30 3.37 -9.68
CA VAL A 71 6.23 2.82 -10.68
C VAL A 71 6.31 3.74 -11.90
N ALA A 72 5.15 4.17 -12.43
CA ALA A 72 5.10 5.10 -13.56
C ALA A 72 5.79 6.44 -13.25
N GLN A 73 5.58 7.00 -12.07
CA GLN A 73 6.24 8.25 -11.66
C GLN A 73 7.75 8.12 -11.49
N HIS A 74 8.26 6.94 -11.11
CA HIS A 74 9.68 6.70 -10.94
C HIS A 74 10.36 6.40 -12.27
N ALA A 75 9.79 5.51 -13.08
CA ALA A 75 10.34 5.12 -14.37
C ALA A 75 10.48 6.31 -15.31
N ASN A 76 9.45 7.15 -15.43
CA ASN A 76 9.45 8.30 -16.34
C ASN A 76 10.50 9.36 -15.97
N LYS A 77 10.68 9.67 -14.69
CA LYS A 77 11.63 10.73 -14.29
C LYS A 77 13.10 10.35 -14.42
N GLU A 78 13.44 9.09 -14.34
CA GLU A 78 14.81 8.64 -14.50
C GLU A 78 15.23 8.59 -15.96
N LEU A 79 14.29 8.28 -16.84
CA LEU A 79 14.51 8.27 -18.28
C LEU A 79 14.61 9.69 -18.86
N ASP A 80 13.78 10.63 -18.38
CA ASP A 80 13.72 11.99 -18.91
C ASP A 80 14.96 12.84 -18.57
N ASN A 81 15.68 12.55 -17.49
CA ASN A 81 16.78 13.38 -17.02
C ASN A 81 18.19 12.83 -17.32
N ASN A 82 18.34 11.79 -18.15
CA ASN A 82 19.63 11.13 -18.43
C ASN A 82 20.42 10.78 -17.14
N PHE A 83 19.72 10.60 -16.04
CA PHE A 83 20.29 10.33 -14.73
C PHE A 83 21.13 9.04 -14.71
N GLN A 84 20.89 8.17 -15.69
CA GLN A 84 21.64 6.93 -15.86
C GLN A 84 23.14 7.16 -16.00
N GLN A 85 23.56 8.19 -16.72
CA GLN A 85 24.99 8.47 -16.93
C GLN A 85 25.69 8.93 -15.65
N ILE A 86 25.00 9.71 -14.81
CA ILE A 86 25.55 10.17 -13.53
C ILE A 86 25.55 9.03 -12.49
N PHE A 87 24.53 8.18 -12.54
CA PHE A 87 24.41 7.07 -11.57
C PHE A 87 25.45 5.97 -11.79
N PHE A 88 25.77 5.66 -13.05
CA PHE A 88 26.76 4.65 -13.38
C PHE A 88 28.22 5.13 -13.25
N SER A 89 28.44 6.43 -13.05
CA SER A 89 29.74 6.97 -12.68
C SER A 89 30.07 6.80 -11.17
N THR A 90 29.07 6.48 -10.34
CA THR A 90 29.26 6.24 -8.91
C THR A 90 29.52 4.74 -8.63
N PRO A 91 30.33 4.37 -7.63
CA PRO A 91 30.69 2.97 -7.34
C PRO A 91 29.55 2.19 -6.65
N ILE A 92 28.33 2.30 -7.18
CA ILE A 92 27.14 1.60 -6.66
C ILE A 92 26.95 0.30 -7.44
N ARG A 93 26.91 -0.83 -6.72
CA ARG A 93 26.61 -2.13 -7.33
C ARG A 93 25.17 -2.18 -7.83
N LYS A 94 24.97 -2.62 -9.09
CA LYS A 94 23.64 -2.72 -9.73
C LYS A 94 22.60 -3.42 -8.85
N ASN A 95 22.98 -4.52 -8.22
CA ASN A 95 22.08 -5.29 -7.34
C ASN A 95 21.62 -4.49 -6.10
N GLN A 96 22.50 -3.65 -5.54
CA GLN A 96 22.14 -2.80 -4.39
C GLN A 96 21.18 -1.70 -4.78
N PHE A 97 21.34 -1.13 -5.99
CA PHE A 97 20.43 -0.15 -6.54
C PHE A 97 19.03 -0.74 -6.74
N ILE A 98 18.96 -1.89 -7.39
CA ILE A 98 17.72 -2.62 -7.67
C ILE A 98 16.98 -2.95 -6.38
N ALA A 99 17.69 -3.55 -5.43
CA ALA A 99 17.10 -3.94 -4.15
C ALA A 99 16.60 -2.73 -3.35
N ALA A 100 17.32 -1.60 -3.36
CA ALA A 100 16.88 -0.37 -2.69
C ALA A 100 15.60 0.19 -3.33
N ARG A 101 15.53 0.19 -4.67
CA ARG A 101 14.35 0.64 -5.41
C ARG A 101 13.14 -0.25 -5.16
N PHE A 102 13.33 -1.54 -5.24
CA PHE A 102 12.26 -2.50 -4.97
C PHE A 102 11.72 -2.34 -3.55
N ALA A 103 12.62 -2.24 -2.56
CA ALA A 103 12.22 -2.04 -1.16
C ALA A 103 11.47 -0.73 -0.94
N SER A 104 11.89 0.37 -1.58
CA SER A 104 11.18 1.65 -1.46
C SER A 104 9.79 1.60 -2.09
N LEU A 105 9.64 1.01 -3.28
CA LEU A 105 8.37 0.84 -3.95
C LEU A 105 7.42 -0.05 -3.14
N LEU A 106 7.92 -1.16 -2.62
CA LEU A 106 7.15 -2.06 -1.77
C LEU A 106 6.65 -1.32 -0.52
N THR A 107 7.51 -0.59 0.18
CA THR A 107 7.14 0.15 1.38
C THR A 107 6.10 1.22 1.08
N ILE A 108 6.26 1.98 0.01
CA ILE A 108 5.35 3.04 -0.41
C ILE A 108 3.98 2.47 -0.83
N SER A 109 3.96 1.31 -1.50
CA SER A 109 2.71 0.66 -1.92
C SER A 109 1.99 -0.03 -0.76
N PHE A 110 2.73 -0.53 0.24
CA PHE A 110 2.18 -1.21 1.40
C PHE A 110 1.64 -0.24 2.46
N LEU A 111 2.24 0.95 2.59
CA LEU A 111 1.87 1.94 3.60
C LEU A 111 0.38 2.37 3.54
N PRO A 112 -0.21 2.68 2.37
CA PRO A 112 -1.63 3.05 2.29
C PRO A 112 -2.57 1.95 2.78
N THR A 113 -2.26 0.69 2.51
CA THR A 113 -3.06 -0.46 2.94
C THR A 113 -2.94 -0.71 4.44
N LEU A 114 -1.77 -0.50 5.03
CA LEU A 114 -1.60 -0.51 6.48
C LEU A 114 -2.41 0.60 7.16
N LEU A 115 -2.36 1.81 6.63
CA LEU A 115 -3.12 2.95 7.16
C LEU A 115 -4.63 2.70 7.06
N PHE A 116 -5.10 2.11 5.95
CA PHE A 116 -6.49 1.72 5.81
C PHE A 116 -6.90 0.72 6.90
N THR A 117 -6.14 -0.36 7.09
CA THR A 117 -6.48 -1.38 8.09
C THR A 117 -6.47 -0.81 9.52
N GLY A 118 -5.49 0.04 9.85
CA GLY A 118 -5.45 0.73 11.14
C GLY A 118 -6.64 1.67 11.35
N SER A 119 -7.02 2.43 10.32
CA SER A 119 -8.19 3.32 10.39
C SER A 119 -9.51 2.56 10.40
N PHE A 120 -9.60 1.40 9.73
CA PHE A 120 -10.74 0.50 9.78
C PHE A 120 -10.96 -0.06 11.20
N LEU A 121 -9.88 -0.46 11.89
CA LEU A 121 -9.94 -0.85 13.29
C LEU A 121 -10.43 0.29 14.19
N LEU A 122 -9.93 1.51 13.97
CA LEU A 122 -10.41 2.70 14.69
C LEU A 122 -11.89 2.96 14.40
N GLY A 123 -12.35 2.81 13.17
CA GLY A 123 -13.76 2.91 12.81
C GLY A 123 -14.62 1.92 13.58
N HIS A 124 -14.23 0.67 13.67
CA HIS A 124 -14.91 -0.34 14.48
C HIS A 124 -14.97 0.01 15.97
N SER A 125 -13.90 0.59 16.53
CA SER A 125 -13.87 0.99 17.94
C SER A 125 -14.77 2.19 18.23
N LEU A 126 -14.93 3.10 17.26
CA LEU A 126 -15.73 4.32 17.36
C LEU A 126 -17.21 4.08 17.03
N SER A 127 -17.57 2.96 16.44
CA SER A 127 -18.95 2.64 16.10
C SER A 127 -19.78 2.48 17.39
N ALA A 128 -20.72 3.39 17.58
CA ALA A 128 -21.64 3.42 18.74
C ALA A 128 -22.87 2.51 18.59
N THR A 129 -23.01 1.84 17.44
CA THR A 129 -24.18 1.03 17.14
C THR A 129 -24.23 -0.22 18.03
N ASN A 130 -25.42 -0.53 18.57
CA ASN A 130 -25.73 -1.73 19.35
C ASN A 130 -25.68 -3.03 18.53
N LEU A 131 -24.98 -3.03 17.43
CA LEU A 131 -24.76 -4.21 16.60
C LEU A 131 -23.90 -5.20 17.37
N ARG A 132 -24.23 -6.47 17.25
CA ARG A 132 -23.50 -7.56 17.90
C ARG A 132 -22.00 -7.47 17.57
N LYS A 133 -21.21 -7.05 18.54
CA LYS A 133 -19.75 -7.00 18.45
C LYS A 133 -19.19 -8.10 19.34
N GLU A 134 -18.28 -8.87 18.79
CA GLU A 134 -17.44 -9.77 19.55
C GLU A 134 -16.23 -9.04 20.13
N HIS A 135 -15.55 -9.65 21.07
CA HIS A 135 -14.31 -9.08 21.62
C HIS A 135 -13.29 -8.85 20.50
N VAL A 136 -12.82 -7.61 20.36
CA VAL A 136 -11.88 -7.24 19.29
C VAL A 136 -10.52 -7.85 19.58
N SER A 137 -10.12 -8.85 18.78
CA SER A 137 -8.78 -9.39 18.78
C SER A 137 -7.95 -8.71 17.67
N LEU A 138 -6.81 -8.12 18.04
CA LEU A 138 -5.87 -7.54 17.07
C LEU A 138 -5.39 -8.55 16.01
N LEU A 139 -5.38 -9.82 16.37
CA LEU A 139 -4.96 -10.89 15.47
C LEU A 139 -5.84 -10.97 14.22
N TYR A 140 -7.15 -10.70 14.36
CA TYR A 140 -8.11 -10.72 13.24
C TYR A 140 -7.82 -9.64 12.19
N TYR A 141 -7.11 -8.57 12.56
CA TYR A 141 -6.68 -7.52 11.63
C TYR A 141 -5.29 -7.76 11.06
N ILE A 142 -4.36 -8.26 11.88
CA ILE A 142 -2.97 -8.51 11.47
C ILE A 142 -2.90 -9.67 10.47
N GLN A 143 -3.62 -10.74 10.71
CA GLN A 143 -3.59 -11.95 9.87
C GLN A 143 -3.97 -11.67 8.41
N PRO A 144 -5.10 -10.99 8.08
CA PRO A 144 -5.43 -10.66 6.69
C PRO A 144 -4.44 -9.71 6.04
N VAL A 145 -3.86 -8.79 6.80
CA VAL A 145 -2.82 -7.88 6.28
C VAL A 145 -1.60 -8.67 5.82
N LEU A 146 -1.14 -9.63 6.61
CA LEU A 146 0.02 -10.44 6.26
C LEU A 146 -0.28 -11.40 5.09
N LEU A 147 -1.45 -12.04 5.11
CA LEU A 147 -1.78 -13.06 4.10
C LEU A 147 -2.23 -12.46 2.76
N PHE A 148 -3.06 -11.42 2.77
CA PHE A 148 -3.58 -10.84 1.54
C PHE A 148 -2.82 -9.59 1.12
N THR A 149 -2.73 -8.61 1.99
CA THR A 149 -2.18 -7.29 1.62
C THR A 149 -0.70 -7.37 1.32
N PHE A 150 0.09 -7.98 2.18
CA PHE A 150 1.55 -8.06 1.98
C PHE A 150 1.91 -8.88 0.75
N ILE A 151 1.30 -10.06 0.58
CA ILE A 151 1.59 -10.95 -0.55
C ILE A 151 1.16 -10.30 -1.87
N ASN A 152 -0.05 -9.72 -1.93
CA ASN A 152 -0.53 -9.03 -3.13
C ASN A 152 0.34 -7.84 -3.49
N THR A 153 0.70 -7.01 -2.50
CA THR A 153 1.56 -5.85 -2.73
C THR A 153 2.96 -6.27 -3.20
N LEU A 154 3.53 -7.29 -2.61
CA LEU A 154 4.83 -7.83 -3.00
C LEU A 154 4.79 -8.34 -4.44
N PHE A 155 3.80 -9.15 -4.79
CA PHE A 155 3.64 -9.70 -6.13
C PHE A 155 3.48 -8.59 -7.18
N ILE A 156 2.56 -7.67 -6.95
CA ILE A 156 2.28 -6.56 -7.88
C ILE A 156 3.50 -5.67 -8.05
N THR A 157 4.17 -5.31 -6.94
CA THR A 157 5.38 -4.49 -6.98
C THR A 157 6.51 -5.19 -7.74
N ALA A 158 6.66 -6.51 -7.59
CA ALA A 158 7.62 -7.29 -8.33
C ALA A 158 7.34 -7.29 -9.84
N VAL A 159 6.10 -7.58 -10.24
CA VAL A 159 5.68 -7.60 -11.64
C VAL A 159 5.86 -6.22 -12.29
N LEU A 160 5.39 -5.15 -11.64
CA LEU A 160 5.49 -3.80 -12.18
C LEU A 160 6.93 -3.29 -12.24
N SER A 161 7.77 -3.63 -11.25
CA SER A 161 9.19 -3.29 -11.27
C SER A 161 9.90 -4.00 -12.42
N PHE A 162 9.60 -5.28 -12.62
CA PHE A 162 10.15 -6.06 -13.72
C PHE A 162 9.68 -5.50 -15.09
N ALA A 163 8.39 -5.24 -15.24
CA ALA A 163 7.83 -4.65 -16.46
C ALA A 163 8.45 -3.27 -16.78
N GLY A 164 8.61 -2.40 -15.78
CA GLY A 164 9.26 -1.11 -15.93
C GLY A 164 10.74 -1.19 -16.32
N TRP A 165 11.40 -2.29 -15.96
CA TRP A 165 12.80 -2.53 -16.32
C TRP A 165 13.00 -3.11 -17.72
N VAL A 166 12.11 -4.02 -18.12
CA VAL A 166 12.14 -4.66 -19.45
C VAL A 166 11.68 -3.68 -20.53
N SER A 167 10.74 -2.82 -20.19
CA SER A 167 10.26 -1.79 -21.11
C SER A 167 11.29 -0.66 -21.20
N LYS A 168 12.16 -0.72 -22.20
CA LYS A 168 13.08 0.35 -22.56
C LYS A 168 12.34 1.59 -23.14
N ASN A 169 11.12 1.42 -23.56
CA ASN A 169 10.27 2.47 -24.06
C ASN A 169 9.44 3.06 -22.93
N LYS A 170 9.30 4.36 -22.93
CA LYS A 170 8.40 5.10 -22.05
C LYS A 170 7.09 4.33 -21.95
N LEU A 171 6.72 3.91 -20.75
CA LEU A 171 5.37 3.44 -20.52
C LEU A 171 4.44 4.60 -20.87
N ILE A 172 3.79 4.45 -22.00
CA ILE A 172 2.79 5.37 -22.51
C ILE A 172 1.62 5.41 -21.53
#